data_f29a7114cca786c427732d3aac201d4d
#
_entry.id   f29a7114cca786c427732d3aac201d4d
#
_cell.length_a   1.000
_cell.length_b   1.000
_cell.length_c   1.000
_cell.angle_alpha   90.00
_cell.angle_beta   90.00
_cell.angle_gamma   90.00
#
_symmetry.space_group_name_H-M   'P 1'
#
loop_
_entity.id
_entity.type
_entity.pdbx_description
1 polymer ?
#
loop_
_entity_poly.entity_id
_entity_poly.type
_entity_poly.pdbx_seq_one_letter_code
_entity_poly.pdbx_strand_id
1 'polypeptide(L)'
;LSFAASLYTDAEQSGLVAIAAAPGGVVRYVFPLEHRPMLVGYDLHAEADPGLRADIVNAIESRHLVLSGPYPLGFADNVLIAHQALFSPVQSPDGVGYWGTVSVIIDLEGLLTQAGITEELRDLDLAVRNQHQRVVFGSAGIFAHDPVTASVTVSETSWELAAIPI
;
A
#
# COMPACT_ATOMS: atom_id res chain seq x y z
N LEU A 1 8.10 -19.32 11.58
CA LEU A 1 8.39 -18.09 12.33
C LEU A 1 9.73 -17.47 11.96
N SER A 2 10.80 -18.26 11.66
CA SER A 2 12.13 -17.71 11.38
C SER A 2 12.23 -16.96 10.03
N PHE A 3 11.48 -17.38 9.01
CA PHE A 3 11.50 -16.72 7.70
C PHE A 3 10.84 -15.32 7.73
N ALA A 4 9.67 -15.21 8.34
CA ALA A 4 9.01 -13.92 8.51
C ALA A 4 9.82 -12.95 9.39
N ALA A 5 10.46 -13.47 10.43
CA ALA A 5 11.35 -12.67 11.29
C ALA A 5 12.60 -12.19 10.54
N SER A 6 13.18 -13.01 9.66
CA SER A 6 14.32 -12.60 8.82
C SER A 6 13.94 -11.51 7.84
N LEU A 7 12.80 -11.65 7.15
CA LEU A 7 12.29 -10.60 6.27
C LEU A 7 12.02 -9.29 7.00
N TYR A 8 11.54 -9.36 8.24
CA TYR A 8 11.21 -8.17 9.02
C TYR A 8 12.47 -7.43 9.51
N THR A 9 13.52 -8.14 9.92
CA THR A 9 14.75 -7.52 10.39
C THR A 9 15.45 -6.70 9.30
N ASP A 10 15.45 -7.20 8.06
CA ASP A 10 15.96 -6.45 6.91
C ASP A 10 15.00 -5.35 6.47
N ALA A 11 13.72 -5.48 6.80
CA ALA A 11 12.62 -4.63 6.35
C ALA A 11 12.29 -3.48 7.32
N GLU A 12 12.67 -3.55 8.61
CA GLU A 12 12.58 -2.40 9.52
C GLU A 12 13.37 -1.20 9.00
N GLN A 13 14.46 -1.46 8.26
CA GLN A 13 15.23 -0.43 7.57
C GLN A 13 14.55 0.07 6.29
N SER A 14 13.51 -0.61 5.80
CA SER A 14 12.82 -0.33 4.53
C SER A 14 11.42 0.26 4.68
N GLY A 15 11.03 0.70 5.88
CA GLY A 15 9.70 1.27 6.13
C GLY A 15 8.58 0.23 6.22
N LEU A 16 8.88 -1.08 6.25
CA LEU A 16 7.87 -2.11 6.45
C LEU A 16 7.29 -2.03 7.88
N VAL A 17 5.99 -1.85 7.98
CA VAL A 17 5.27 -1.70 9.25
C VAL A 17 4.68 -3.04 9.70
N ALA A 18 4.03 -3.75 8.80
CA ALA A 18 3.40 -5.03 9.10
C ALA A 18 3.13 -5.85 7.83
N ILE A 19 2.97 -7.15 8.01
CA ILE A 19 2.42 -8.07 7.02
C ILE A 19 1.16 -8.69 7.63
N ALA A 20 0.06 -8.66 6.89
CA ALA A 20 -1.20 -9.26 7.30
C ALA A 20 -1.66 -10.30 6.28
N ALA A 21 -2.26 -11.38 6.77
CA ALA A 21 -2.92 -12.35 5.91
C ALA A 21 -4.38 -12.52 6.33
N ALA A 22 -5.27 -12.42 5.34
CA ALA A 22 -6.72 -12.41 5.51
C ALA A 22 -7.36 -13.58 4.74
N PRO A 23 -7.33 -14.81 5.28
CA PRO A 23 -8.06 -15.92 4.70
C PRO A 23 -9.56 -15.62 4.62
N GLY A 24 -10.17 -15.80 3.45
CA GLY A 24 -11.58 -15.45 3.23
C GLY A 24 -11.87 -13.94 3.35
N GLY A 25 -10.84 -13.07 3.33
CA GLY A 25 -10.98 -11.62 3.43
C GLY A 25 -10.95 -11.06 4.85
N VAL A 26 -10.88 -11.91 5.88
CA VAL A 26 -10.79 -11.46 7.27
C VAL A 26 -9.36 -11.67 7.79
N VAL A 27 -8.74 -10.63 8.30
CA VAL A 27 -7.36 -10.67 8.82
C VAL A 27 -7.30 -11.60 10.03
N ARG A 28 -6.48 -12.64 9.91
CA ARG A 28 -6.24 -13.63 10.99
C ARG A 28 -4.80 -13.69 11.44
N TYR A 29 -3.86 -13.33 10.57
CA TYR A 29 -2.45 -13.38 10.86
C TYR A 29 -1.84 -12.01 10.60
N VAL A 30 -1.07 -11.52 11.57
CA VAL A 30 -0.36 -10.24 11.51
C VAL A 30 1.05 -10.46 12.03
N PHE A 31 2.03 -9.89 11.36
CA PHE A 31 3.40 -9.89 11.79
C PHE A 31 3.99 -8.46 11.69
N PRO A 32 4.61 -7.92 12.75
CA PRO A 32 4.64 -8.46 14.12
C PRO A 32 3.29 -8.28 14.84
N LEU A 33 2.86 -9.31 15.56
CA LEU A 33 1.57 -9.28 16.26
C LEU A 33 1.59 -8.34 17.48
N GLU A 34 2.71 -8.28 18.19
CA GLU A 34 2.85 -7.54 19.45
C GLU A 34 2.51 -6.05 19.28
N HIS A 35 2.75 -5.50 18.11
CA HIS A 35 2.56 -4.09 17.84
C HIS A 35 1.29 -3.78 17.03
N ARG A 36 0.59 -4.79 16.53
CA ARG A 36 -0.53 -4.62 15.59
C ARG A 36 -1.73 -5.54 15.85
N PRO A 37 -2.07 -5.85 17.12
CA PRO A 37 -3.17 -6.78 17.41
C PRO A 37 -4.53 -6.28 16.92
N MET A 38 -4.71 -4.96 16.76
CA MET A 38 -5.95 -4.35 16.29
C MET A 38 -6.29 -4.69 14.84
N LEU A 39 -5.33 -5.17 14.05
CA LEU A 39 -5.59 -5.59 12.68
C LEU A 39 -6.27 -6.96 12.62
N VAL A 40 -6.13 -7.78 13.65
CA VAL A 40 -6.76 -9.11 13.69
C VAL A 40 -8.27 -8.97 13.78
N GLY A 41 -8.98 -9.66 12.90
CA GLY A 41 -10.44 -9.60 12.79
C GLY A 41 -10.96 -8.51 11.84
N TYR A 42 -10.08 -7.70 11.26
CA TYR A 42 -10.48 -6.70 10.27
C TYR A 42 -11.00 -7.40 9.01
N ASP A 43 -12.19 -7.02 8.57
CA ASP A 43 -12.83 -7.55 7.37
C ASP A 43 -12.58 -6.63 6.17
N LEU A 44 -11.78 -7.10 5.23
CA LEU A 44 -11.44 -6.37 4.01
C LEU A 44 -12.66 -6.12 3.11
N HIS A 45 -13.67 -6.99 3.17
CA HIS A 45 -14.90 -6.84 2.38
C HIS A 45 -15.84 -5.78 2.96
N ALA A 46 -15.70 -5.48 4.26
CA ALA A 46 -16.46 -4.45 4.97
C ALA A 46 -15.77 -3.08 5.00
N GLU A 47 -14.69 -2.91 4.21
CA GLU A 47 -13.94 -1.64 4.15
C GLU A 47 -14.84 -0.46 3.83
N ALA A 48 -14.75 0.60 4.64
CA ALA A 48 -15.58 1.79 4.53
C ALA A 48 -15.03 2.81 3.52
N ASP A 49 -13.69 2.94 3.40
CA ASP A 49 -13.09 3.85 2.43
C ASP A 49 -13.31 3.33 1.01
N PRO A 50 -13.97 4.12 0.12
CA PRO A 50 -14.30 3.67 -1.23
C PRO A 50 -13.08 3.38 -2.09
N GLY A 51 -11.99 4.15 -1.91
CA GLY A 51 -10.73 3.97 -2.66
C GLY A 51 -10.03 2.67 -2.26
N LEU A 52 -9.86 2.44 -0.96
CA LEU A 52 -9.25 1.22 -0.44
C LEU A 52 -10.07 -0.02 -0.83
N ARG A 53 -11.40 0.06 -0.74
CA ARG A 53 -12.29 -1.02 -1.16
C ARG A 53 -12.14 -1.34 -2.65
N ALA A 54 -12.09 -0.31 -3.51
CA ALA A 54 -11.89 -0.49 -4.95
C ALA A 54 -10.54 -1.16 -5.25
N ASP A 55 -9.49 -0.78 -4.55
CA ASP A 55 -8.16 -1.38 -4.71
C ASP A 55 -8.12 -2.84 -4.26
N ILE A 56 -8.79 -3.19 -3.15
CA ILE A 56 -8.92 -4.58 -2.69
C ILE A 56 -9.67 -5.42 -3.73
N VAL A 57 -10.80 -4.92 -4.25
CA VAL A 57 -11.57 -5.59 -5.30
C VAL A 57 -10.71 -5.77 -6.55
N ASN A 58 -9.99 -4.72 -6.97
CA ASN A 58 -9.09 -4.79 -8.11
C ASN A 58 -7.98 -5.85 -7.92
N ALA A 59 -7.39 -5.96 -6.74
CA ALA A 59 -6.39 -6.99 -6.44
C ALA A 59 -6.96 -8.41 -6.57
N ILE A 60 -8.24 -8.61 -6.21
CA ILE A 60 -8.91 -9.90 -6.32
C ILE A 60 -9.26 -10.21 -7.78
N GLU A 61 -9.80 -9.25 -8.51
CA GLU A 61 -10.26 -9.44 -9.90
C GLU A 61 -9.10 -9.55 -10.89
N SER A 62 -8.11 -8.67 -10.79
CA SER A 62 -6.92 -8.68 -11.66
C SER A 62 -5.95 -9.81 -11.33
N ARG A 63 -5.96 -10.31 -10.08
CA ARG A 63 -4.98 -11.25 -9.51
C ARG A 63 -3.55 -10.71 -9.48
N HIS A 64 -3.41 -9.40 -9.59
CA HIS A 64 -2.13 -8.69 -9.51
C HIS A 64 -2.00 -7.93 -8.20
N LEU A 65 -0.77 -7.57 -7.88
CA LEU A 65 -0.50 -6.69 -6.73
C LEU A 65 -1.06 -5.30 -7.01
N VAL A 66 -1.80 -4.77 -6.04
CA VAL A 66 -2.34 -3.40 -6.08
C VAL A 66 -1.80 -2.62 -4.89
N LEU A 67 -1.26 -1.44 -5.15
CA LEU A 67 -0.76 -0.53 -4.14
C LEU A 67 -1.81 0.53 -3.84
N SER A 68 -2.21 0.63 -2.58
CA SER A 68 -3.24 1.53 -2.05
C SER A 68 -2.66 2.56 -1.09
N GLY A 69 -3.31 3.67 -0.96
CA GLY A 69 -2.99 4.67 0.06
C GLY A 69 -2.61 6.05 -0.50
N PRO A 70 -2.16 6.95 0.37
CA PRO A 70 -1.94 6.75 1.81
C PRO A 70 -3.23 6.69 2.62
N TYR A 71 -3.22 5.90 3.71
CA TYR A 71 -4.33 5.77 4.66
C TYR A 71 -3.85 5.90 6.11
N PRO A 72 -4.66 6.45 7.02
CA PRO A 72 -4.40 6.36 8.45
C PRO A 72 -4.87 4.99 8.97
N LEU A 73 -4.01 4.30 9.70
CA LEU A 73 -4.31 3.03 10.36
C LEU A 73 -4.14 3.15 11.88
N GLY A 74 -4.74 4.06 12.57
CA GLY A 74 -4.76 4.17 14.03
C GLY A 74 -3.41 4.07 14.79
N PHE A 75 -2.42 3.41 14.22
CA PHE A 75 -1.05 3.24 14.71
C PHE A 75 0.01 3.92 13.82
N ALA A 76 -0.39 4.40 12.65
CA ALA A 76 0.46 5.14 11.71
C ALA A 76 -0.42 6.02 10.84
N ASP A 77 -0.02 7.28 10.66
CA ASP A 77 -0.86 8.30 10.03
C ASP A 77 -0.87 8.22 8.50
N ASN A 78 0.22 7.76 7.90
CA ASN A 78 0.38 7.70 6.44
C ASN A 78 1.01 6.37 6.04
N VAL A 79 0.19 5.37 5.75
CA VAL A 79 0.69 4.09 5.27
C VAL A 79 0.22 3.80 3.86
N LEU A 80 1.10 3.14 3.11
CA LEU A 80 0.76 2.46 1.88
C LEU A 80 0.45 1.00 2.19
N ILE A 81 -0.50 0.43 1.46
CA ILE A 81 -0.86 -0.97 1.63
C ILE A 81 -0.78 -1.65 0.27
N ALA A 82 0.11 -2.61 0.13
CA ALA A 82 0.18 -3.46 -1.06
C ALA A 82 -0.65 -4.73 -0.83
N HIS A 83 -1.66 -4.92 -1.65
CA HIS A 83 -2.58 -6.07 -1.59
C HIS A 83 -2.26 -7.09 -2.68
N GLN A 84 -2.14 -8.35 -2.32
CA GLN A 84 -2.03 -9.48 -3.24
C GLN A 84 -3.08 -10.54 -2.90
N ALA A 85 -4.03 -10.75 -3.81
CA ALA A 85 -4.97 -11.85 -3.67
C ALA A 85 -4.31 -13.20 -3.98
N LEU A 86 -4.61 -14.19 -3.16
CA LEU A 86 -4.15 -15.56 -3.30
C LEU A 86 -5.33 -16.48 -3.64
N PHE A 87 -5.06 -17.45 -4.48
CA PHE A 87 -6.06 -18.42 -4.95
C PHE A 87 -5.56 -19.83 -4.68
N SER A 88 -6.47 -20.69 -4.23
CA SER A 88 -6.16 -22.10 -4.05
C SER A 88 -6.00 -22.81 -5.40
N PRO A 89 -4.93 -23.60 -5.60
CA PRO A 89 -4.79 -24.43 -6.79
C PRO A 89 -5.78 -25.59 -6.82
N VAL A 90 -6.41 -25.90 -5.68
CA VAL A 90 -7.44 -26.95 -5.61
C VAL A 90 -8.71 -26.42 -6.25
N GLN A 91 -9.12 -27.02 -7.36
CA GLN A 91 -10.39 -26.71 -7.98
C GLN A 91 -11.53 -27.08 -7.01
N SER A 92 -12.24 -26.08 -6.54
CA SER A 92 -13.57 -26.24 -5.96
C SER A 92 -14.57 -26.46 -7.11
N PRO A 93 -15.74 -27.08 -6.89
CA PRO A 93 -16.79 -27.17 -7.90
C PRO A 93 -17.14 -25.82 -8.55
N ASP A 94 -16.86 -24.72 -7.88
CA ASP A 94 -17.10 -23.33 -8.29
C ASP A 94 -15.90 -22.66 -8.97
N GLY A 95 -14.82 -23.39 -9.27
CA GLY A 95 -13.59 -22.89 -9.91
C GLY A 95 -12.40 -22.72 -8.97
N VAL A 96 -11.36 -21.99 -9.42
CA VAL A 96 -10.17 -21.67 -8.61
C VAL A 96 -10.58 -20.72 -7.50
N GLY A 97 -10.70 -21.25 -6.28
CA GLY A 97 -11.25 -20.51 -5.14
C GLY A 97 -10.31 -19.41 -4.62
N TYR A 98 -10.84 -18.23 -4.37
CA TYR A 98 -10.16 -17.18 -3.61
C TYR A 98 -9.84 -17.72 -2.21
N TRP A 99 -8.55 -17.79 -1.88
CA TRP A 99 -8.12 -18.19 -0.54
C TRP A 99 -8.17 -17.01 0.43
N GLY A 100 -7.75 -15.85 -0.04
CA GLY A 100 -7.65 -14.65 0.79
C GLY A 100 -6.67 -13.63 0.21
N THR A 101 -6.37 -12.60 0.99
CA THR A 101 -5.45 -11.53 0.61
C THR A 101 -4.29 -11.46 1.59
N VAL A 102 -3.08 -11.28 1.06
CA VAL A 102 -1.91 -10.86 1.84
C VAL A 102 -1.71 -9.38 1.60
N SER A 103 -1.52 -8.63 2.68
CA SER A 103 -1.31 -7.19 2.65
C SER A 103 0.01 -6.84 3.33
N VAL A 104 0.80 -6.00 2.67
CA VAL A 104 2.04 -5.45 3.21
C VAL A 104 1.80 -3.98 3.51
N ILE A 105 2.01 -3.58 4.76
CA ILE A 105 1.79 -2.22 5.24
C ILE A 105 3.14 -1.52 5.34
N ILE A 106 3.28 -0.38 4.68
CA ILE A 106 4.53 0.36 4.52
C ILE A 106 4.33 1.78 5.05
N ASP A 107 5.25 2.25 5.89
CA ASP A 107 5.30 3.65 6.30
C ASP A 107 5.79 4.52 5.14
N LEU A 108 4.94 5.44 4.71
CA LEU A 108 5.24 6.31 3.58
C LEU A 108 6.40 7.27 3.89
N GLU A 109 6.46 7.81 5.10
CA GLU A 109 7.52 8.76 5.49
C GLU A 109 8.88 8.07 5.50
N GLY A 110 8.95 6.86 6.06
CA GLY A 110 10.15 6.03 6.03
C GLY A 110 10.60 5.71 4.62
N LEU A 111 9.66 5.36 3.74
CA LEU A 111 9.94 5.09 2.33
C LEU A 111 10.50 6.31 1.60
N LEU A 112 9.89 7.48 1.77
CA LEU A 112 10.33 8.74 1.15
C LEU A 112 11.71 9.17 1.65
N THR A 113 11.96 9.02 2.96
CA THR A 113 13.26 9.30 3.57
C THR A 113 14.36 8.43 2.96
N GLN A 114 14.11 7.14 2.79
CA GLN A 114 15.06 6.22 2.15
C GLN A 114 15.29 6.55 0.68
N ALA A 115 14.26 7.04 -0.01
CA ALA A 115 14.38 7.48 -1.40
C ALA A 115 15.13 8.82 -1.56
N GLY A 116 15.57 9.47 -0.45
CA GLY A 116 16.24 10.76 -0.48
C GLY A 116 15.33 11.94 -0.86
N ILE A 117 14.01 11.73 -0.86
CA ILE A 117 13.06 12.75 -1.33
C ILE A 117 12.92 13.91 -0.35
N THR A 118 13.25 13.73 0.92
CA THR A 118 13.02 14.73 1.97
C THR A 118 14.11 15.80 2.12
N GLU A 119 15.34 15.56 1.66
CA GLU A 119 16.48 16.46 1.91
C GLU A 119 17.21 16.96 0.66
N GLU A 120 17.17 16.24 -0.45
CA GLU A 120 17.99 16.52 -1.64
C GLU A 120 17.30 17.38 -2.72
N LEU A 121 15.97 17.56 -2.62
CA LEU A 121 15.21 18.31 -3.63
C LEU A 121 15.05 19.80 -3.26
N ARG A 122 16.17 20.46 -2.97
CA ARG A 122 16.16 21.87 -2.53
C ARG A 122 15.71 22.87 -3.60
N ASP A 123 15.77 22.48 -4.85
CA ASP A 123 15.48 23.34 -6.00
C ASP A 123 14.20 22.99 -6.74
N LEU A 124 13.44 22.00 -6.24
CA LEU A 124 12.21 21.51 -6.84
C LEU A 124 11.11 21.33 -5.80
N ASP A 125 9.94 21.90 -6.08
CA ASP A 125 8.71 21.48 -5.41
C ASP A 125 8.17 20.25 -6.10
N LEU A 126 7.99 19.17 -5.33
CA LEU A 126 7.54 17.86 -5.81
C LEU A 126 6.20 17.50 -5.19
N ALA A 127 5.31 16.94 -5.99
CA ALA A 127 4.10 16.31 -5.51
C ALA A 127 3.87 14.96 -6.19
N VAL A 128 3.24 14.05 -5.47
CA VAL A 128 2.84 12.74 -5.96
C VAL A 128 1.37 12.51 -5.64
N ARG A 129 0.60 12.02 -6.59
CA ARG A 129 -0.79 11.58 -6.38
C ARG A 129 -1.00 10.18 -6.91
N ASN A 130 -1.88 9.45 -6.25
CA ASN A 130 -2.20 8.08 -6.62
C ASN A 130 -3.25 8.01 -7.74
N GLN A 131 -3.64 6.80 -8.15
CA GLN A 131 -4.67 6.52 -9.16
C GLN A 131 -6.05 7.11 -8.83
N HIS A 132 -6.33 7.37 -7.56
CA HIS A 132 -7.57 8.00 -7.10
C HIS A 132 -7.45 9.52 -6.93
N GLN A 133 -6.39 10.14 -7.50
CA GLN A 133 -6.08 11.57 -7.40
C GLN A 133 -5.84 12.06 -5.96
N ARG A 134 -5.62 11.15 -5.01
CA ARG A 134 -5.25 11.49 -3.63
C ARG A 134 -3.77 11.84 -3.60
N VAL A 135 -3.44 12.97 -2.98
CA VAL A 135 -2.04 13.38 -2.79
C VAL A 135 -1.36 12.42 -1.82
N VAL A 136 -0.28 11.82 -2.27
CA VAL A 136 0.57 10.90 -1.53
C VAL A 136 1.70 11.68 -0.84
N PHE A 137 2.24 12.68 -1.55
CA PHE A 137 3.33 13.52 -1.08
C PHE A 137 3.22 14.92 -1.68
N GLY A 138 3.72 15.94 -0.96
CA GLY A 138 3.78 17.32 -1.44
C GLY A 138 2.43 18.03 -1.40
N SER A 139 2.30 19.09 -2.20
CA SER A 139 1.11 19.94 -2.27
C SER A 139 0.27 19.66 -3.52
N ALA A 140 -1.05 19.52 -3.35
CA ALA A 140 -1.99 19.41 -4.47
C ALA A 140 -1.91 20.61 -5.44
N GLY A 141 -1.54 21.79 -4.93
CA GLY A 141 -1.41 23.01 -5.73
C GLY A 141 -0.41 22.90 -6.87
N ILE A 142 0.63 22.06 -6.73
CA ILE A 142 1.65 21.86 -7.76
C ILE A 142 1.02 21.40 -9.09
N PHE A 143 0.02 20.52 -9.03
CA PHE A 143 -0.66 20.02 -10.23
C PHE A 143 -1.43 21.09 -11.03
N ALA A 144 -1.70 22.26 -10.42
CA ALA A 144 -2.41 23.38 -11.06
C ALA A 144 -1.47 24.42 -11.72
N HIS A 145 -0.15 24.27 -11.57
CA HIS A 145 0.84 25.28 -12.03
C HIS A 145 1.66 24.83 -13.23
N ASP A 146 1.08 24.05 -14.14
CA ASP A 146 1.74 23.53 -15.34
C ASP A 146 3.08 22.82 -15.04
N PRO A 147 3.07 21.82 -14.16
CA PRO A 147 4.29 21.13 -13.74
C PRO A 147 4.83 20.21 -14.83
N VAL A 148 6.10 19.88 -14.73
CA VAL A 148 6.63 18.70 -15.42
C VAL A 148 6.07 17.46 -14.73
N THR A 149 5.45 16.57 -15.48
CA THR A 149 4.83 15.35 -14.93
C THR A 149 5.49 14.09 -15.44
N ALA A 150 5.47 13.05 -14.59
CA ALA A 150 5.90 11.71 -14.94
C ALA A 150 4.94 10.69 -14.30
N SER A 151 4.69 9.59 -15.00
CA SER A 151 3.92 8.47 -14.44
C SER A 151 4.84 7.39 -13.93
N VAL A 152 4.55 6.88 -12.73
CA VAL A 152 5.20 5.72 -12.12
C VAL A 152 4.19 4.60 -12.00
N THR A 153 4.46 3.48 -12.66
CA THR A 153 3.59 2.30 -12.62
C THR A 153 4.16 1.26 -11.67
N VAL A 154 3.36 0.84 -10.71
CA VAL A 154 3.67 -0.27 -9.80
C VAL A 154 2.59 -1.32 -10.00
N SER A 155 2.92 -2.40 -10.74
CA SER A 155 1.98 -3.43 -11.17
C SER A 155 0.76 -2.81 -11.88
N GLU A 156 -0.45 -3.00 -11.38
CA GLU A 156 -1.71 -2.47 -11.95
C GLU A 156 -2.03 -1.04 -11.48
N THR A 157 -1.15 -0.43 -10.69
CA THR A 157 -1.35 0.89 -10.09
C THR A 157 -0.47 1.92 -10.78
N SER A 158 -1.02 3.06 -11.18
CA SER A 158 -0.26 4.17 -11.78
C SER A 158 -0.38 5.43 -10.93
N TRP A 159 0.76 5.97 -10.54
CA TRP A 159 0.87 7.22 -9.80
C TRP A 159 1.46 8.31 -10.68
N GLU A 160 1.10 9.54 -10.39
CA GLU A 160 1.60 10.71 -11.12
C GLU A 160 2.50 11.55 -10.21
N LEU A 161 3.71 11.76 -10.71
CA LEU A 161 4.67 12.72 -10.17
C LEU A 161 4.48 14.06 -10.87
N ALA A 162 4.57 15.16 -10.11
CA ALA A 162 4.60 16.51 -10.63
C ALA A 162 5.73 17.30 -9.96
N ALA A 163 6.49 18.06 -10.73
CA ALA A 163 7.57 18.89 -10.24
C ALA A 163 7.55 20.28 -10.87
N ILE A 164 7.83 21.29 -10.05
CA ILE A 164 8.07 22.68 -10.50
C ILE A 164 9.36 23.20 -9.87
N PRO A 165 10.14 24.04 -10.57
CA PRO A 165 11.28 24.73 -9.96
C PRO A 165 10.83 25.69 -8.85
N ILE A 166 11.64 25.80 -7.79
CA ILE A 166 11.44 26.79 -6.72
C ILE A 166 12.06 28.10 -7.11
#